data_1937108160ee273b4dcc27fa72a7e0b1
#
_entry.id   1937108160ee273b4dcc27fa72a7e0b1
#
_cell.length_a   1.000
_cell.length_b   1.000
_cell.length_c   1.000
_cell.angle_alpha   90.00
_cell.angle_beta   90.00
_cell.angle_gamma   90.00
#
_symmetry.space_group_name_H-M   'P 1'
#
loop_
_entity.id
_entity.type
_entity.pdbx_description
1 polymer ?
#
loop_
_entity_poly.entity_id
_entity_poly.type
_entity_poly.pdbx_seq_one_letter_code
_entity_poly.pdbx_strand_id
1 'polypeptide(L)'
;MGIVFLRNGSPYVYEAIKTVQYTPFRKWADRGEGGHYVVRRLREADRTLTSQAVKKLRQAGAKFQGKPYDSSFEWSDKRIYCSELVWKIYDRGLGIRVGELQKVRALDLSDPIVKTKMKERYGNKVLLEETVISPGEMFSSDLLVTVIQK
;
A
#
# COMPACT_ATOMS: atom_id res chain seq x y z
N MET A 1 -5.35 -1.72 2.20
CA MET A 1 -4.41 -0.59 2.35
C MET A 1 -4.49 0.32 1.12
N GLY A 2 -4.28 1.63 1.28
CA GLY A 2 -4.28 2.60 0.19
C GLY A 2 -3.98 4.01 0.71
N ILE A 3 -4.00 4.99 -0.18
CA ILE A 3 -3.73 6.39 0.14
C ILE A 3 -5.04 7.17 0.10
N VAL A 4 -5.32 7.95 1.15
CA VAL A 4 -6.50 8.83 1.18
C VAL A 4 -6.19 10.12 0.41
N PHE A 5 -7.02 10.41 -0.59
CA PHE A 5 -7.02 11.66 -1.32
C PHE A 5 -8.40 12.33 -1.28
N LEU A 6 -8.43 13.65 -1.20
CA LEU A 6 -9.67 14.42 -1.38
C LEU A 6 -9.97 14.58 -2.87
N ARG A 7 -11.19 14.26 -3.29
CA ARG A 7 -11.70 14.51 -4.64
C ARG A 7 -12.99 15.31 -4.50
N ASN A 8 -13.00 16.53 -5.02
CA ASN A 8 -14.14 17.46 -4.87
C ASN A 8 -14.61 17.60 -3.40
N GLY A 9 -13.63 17.73 -2.48
CA GLY A 9 -13.90 17.86 -1.04
C GLY A 9 -14.21 16.55 -0.31
N SER A 10 -14.43 15.44 -1.00
CA SER A 10 -14.78 14.15 -0.40
C SER A 10 -13.57 13.20 -0.34
N PRO A 11 -13.40 12.41 0.74
CA PRO A 11 -12.29 11.48 0.88
C PRO A 11 -12.52 10.20 0.04
N TYR A 12 -11.48 9.81 -0.68
CA TYR A 12 -11.38 8.56 -1.42
C TYR A 12 -10.09 7.85 -1.06
N VAL A 13 -10.11 6.52 -1.05
CA VAL A 13 -8.91 5.70 -0.93
C VAL A 13 -8.47 5.28 -2.33
N TYR A 14 -7.24 5.63 -2.68
CA TYR A 14 -6.57 5.13 -3.86
C TYR A 14 -5.89 3.81 -3.52
N GLU A 15 -6.34 2.74 -4.12
CA GLU A 15 -5.98 1.38 -3.71
C GLU A 15 -5.83 0.42 -4.89
N ALA A 16 -5.04 -0.64 -4.69
CA ALA A 16 -5.04 -1.82 -5.55
C ALA A 16 -5.94 -2.88 -4.92
N ILE A 17 -6.98 -3.30 -5.65
CA ILE A 17 -7.90 -4.38 -5.27
C ILE A 17 -8.06 -5.37 -6.44
N LYS A 18 -9.04 -5.26 -7.30
CA LYS A 18 -9.04 -5.98 -8.61
C LYS A 18 -8.16 -5.26 -9.63
N THR A 19 -8.30 -3.94 -9.62
CA THR A 19 -7.46 -2.99 -10.35
C THR A 19 -7.13 -1.83 -9.42
N VAL A 20 -6.18 -0.99 -9.83
CA VAL A 20 -5.88 0.27 -9.13
C VAL A 20 -6.98 1.28 -9.41
N GLN A 21 -7.63 1.75 -8.35
CA GLN A 21 -8.80 2.63 -8.45
C GLN A 21 -8.99 3.52 -7.23
N TYR A 22 -9.86 4.52 -7.38
CA TYR A 22 -10.39 5.29 -6.27
C TYR A 22 -11.66 4.65 -5.73
N THR A 23 -11.70 4.41 -4.43
CA THR A 23 -12.89 3.92 -3.71
C THR A 23 -13.34 4.97 -2.70
N PRO A 24 -14.64 5.35 -2.64
CA PRO A 24 -15.13 6.25 -1.59
C PRO A 24 -14.72 5.74 -0.20
N PHE A 25 -14.22 6.63 0.67
CA PHE A 25 -13.65 6.24 1.96
C PHE A 25 -14.62 5.39 2.80
N ARG A 26 -15.89 5.77 2.87
CA ARG A 26 -16.91 5.01 3.62
C ARG A 26 -17.02 3.57 3.09
N LYS A 27 -17.17 3.41 1.77
CA LYS A 27 -17.25 2.10 1.14
C LYS A 27 -15.98 1.25 1.36
N TRP A 28 -14.83 1.89 1.45
CA TRP A 28 -13.57 1.23 1.78
C TRP A 28 -13.55 0.79 3.25
N ALA A 29 -13.95 1.67 4.18
CA ALA A 29 -13.98 1.40 5.62
C ALA A 29 -14.97 0.28 5.97
N ASP A 30 -16.14 0.23 5.31
CA ASP A 30 -17.18 -0.78 5.54
C ASP A 30 -16.71 -2.22 5.20
N ARG A 31 -15.58 -2.39 4.52
CA ARG A 31 -14.97 -3.71 4.25
C ARG A 31 -14.12 -4.24 5.40
N GLY A 32 -13.74 -3.39 6.34
CA GLY A 32 -13.03 -3.81 7.54
C GLY A 32 -13.93 -4.65 8.44
N GLU A 33 -13.39 -5.65 9.08
CA GLU A 33 -14.10 -6.45 10.06
C GLU A 33 -14.65 -5.56 11.18
N GLY A 34 -15.95 -5.60 11.42
CA GLY A 34 -16.63 -4.68 12.35
C GLY A 34 -16.52 -3.20 11.98
N GLY A 35 -16.15 -2.87 10.73
CA GLY A 35 -15.91 -1.50 10.28
C GLY A 35 -14.62 -0.90 10.85
N HIS A 36 -13.71 -1.72 11.35
CA HIS A 36 -12.43 -1.26 11.88
C HIS A 36 -11.49 -0.76 10.77
N TYR A 37 -10.87 0.38 11.02
CA TYR A 37 -9.81 0.90 10.18
C TYR A 37 -8.85 1.78 10.98
N VAL A 38 -7.64 1.95 10.47
CA VAL A 38 -6.63 2.86 11.00
C VAL A 38 -6.14 3.76 9.88
N VAL A 39 -6.11 5.07 10.15
CA VAL A 39 -5.46 6.05 9.26
C VAL A 39 -4.16 6.48 9.90
N ARG A 40 -3.08 6.30 9.19
CA ARG A 40 -1.77 6.81 9.54
C ARG A 40 -1.34 7.91 8.58
N ARG A 41 -0.56 8.85 9.04
CA ARG A 41 -0.10 10.03 8.32
C ARG A 41 1.39 10.21 8.52
N LEU A 42 2.08 10.81 7.55
CA LEU A 42 3.47 11.19 7.77
C LEU A 42 3.57 12.09 9.01
N ARG A 43 4.53 11.80 9.88
CA ARG A 43 4.80 12.56 11.12
C ARG A 43 5.01 14.05 10.81
N GLU A 44 5.75 14.34 9.74
CA GLU A 44 6.04 15.70 9.26
C GLU A 44 5.06 16.16 8.16
N ALA A 45 3.80 15.70 8.20
CA ALA A 45 2.83 15.94 7.15
C ALA A 45 2.61 17.43 6.85
N ASP A 46 2.55 18.27 7.87
CA ASP A 46 2.28 19.71 7.71
C ASP A 46 3.40 20.43 6.94
N ARG A 47 4.61 19.90 7.00
CA ARG A 47 5.78 20.41 6.26
C ARG A 47 5.95 19.73 4.91
N THR A 48 5.60 18.44 4.83
CA THR A 48 5.90 17.56 3.69
C THR A 48 4.78 17.53 2.68
N LEU A 49 3.52 17.47 3.13
CA LEU A 49 2.33 17.29 2.26
C LEU A 49 1.76 18.64 1.79
N THR A 50 2.61 19.50 1.22
CA THR A 50 2.18 20.71 0.53
C THR A 50 1.27 20.40 -0.66
N SER A 51 0.54 21.39 -1.17
CA SER A 51 -0.30 21.21 -2.38
C SER A 51 0.51 20.67 -3.56
N GLN A 52 1.77 21.11 -3.72
CA GLN A 52 2.66 20.61 -4.77
C GLN A 52 3.07 19.16 -4.53
N ALA A 53 3.38 18.79 -3.29
CA ALA A 53 3.71 17.40 -2.93
C ALA A 53 2.53 16.47 -3.19
N VAL A 54 1.31 16.86 -2.80
CA VAL A 54 0.09 16.08 -3.09
C VAL A 54 -0.13 15.92 -4.58
N LYS A 55 0.14 16.98 -5.38
CA LYS A 55 0.08 16.89 -6.85
C LYS A 55 1.08 15.86 -7.40
N LYS A 56 2.32 15.84 -6.90
CA LYS A 56 3.34 14.85 -7.29
C LYS A 56 2.92 13.42 -6.93
N LEU A 57 2.35 13.21 -5.74
CA LEU A 57 1.82 11.90 -5.35
C LEU A 57 0.70 11.45 -6.28
N ARG A 58 -0.22 12.34 -6.65
CA ARG A 58 -1.28 12.03 -7.63
C ARG A 58 -0.73 11.69 -9.00
N GLN A 59 0.27 12.42 -9.49
CA GLN A 59 0.93 12.15 -10.77
C GLN A 59 1.65 10.79 -10.76
N ALA A 60 2.35 10.46 -9.68
CA ALA A 60 2.97 9.15 -9.51
C ALA A 60 1.91 8.03 -9.49
N GLY A 61 0.81 8.24 -8.77
CA GLY A 61 -0.30 7.30 -8.70
C GLY A 61 -1.01 7.09 -10.04
N ALA A 62 -1.20 8.15 -10.81
CA ALA A 62 -1.88 8.09 -12.11
C ALA A 62 -1.25 7.09 -13.09
N LYS A 63 0.06 6.83 -12.97
CA LYS A 63 0.78 5.83 -13.78
C LYS A 63 0.32 4.39 -13.53
N PHE A 64 -0.33 4.15 -12.40
CA PHE A 64 -0.83 2.84 -12.00
C PHE A 64 -2.33 2.68 -12.20
N GLN A 65 -3.06 3.75 -12.53
CA GLN A 65 -4.52 3.71 -12.68
C GLN A 65 -4.95 2.58 -13.62
N GLY A 66 -5.90 1.76 -13.17
CA GLY A 66 -6.46 0.65 -13.94
C GLY A 66 -5.57 -0.59 -14.04
N LYS A 67 -4.34 -0.58 -13.53
CA LYS A 67 -3.49 -1.77 -13.54
C LYS A 67 -4.08 -2.90 -12.70
N PRO A 68 -3.95 -4.16 -13.15
CA PRO A 68 -4.50 -5.30 -12.42
C PRO A 68 -3.75 -5.55 -11.11
N TYR A 69 -4.46 -6.17 -10.16
CA TYR A 69 -3.87 -6.58 -8.90
C TYR A 69 -2.83 -7.69 -9.12
N ASP A 70 -1.70 -7.58 -8.44
CA ASP A 70 -0.67 -8.61 -8.43
C ASP A 70 -0.89 -9.57 -7.26
N SER A 71 -1.33 -10.79 -7.56
CA SER A 71 -1.44 -11.88 -6.59
C SER A 71 -0.14 -12.67 -6.42
N SER A 72 0.84 -12.44 -7.31
CA SER A 72 2.15 -13.12 -7.28
C SER A 72 3.20 -12.35 -6.48
N PHE A 73 2.93 -11.09 -6.13
CA PHE A 73 3.87 -10.20 -5.45
C PHE A 73 5.21 -10.02 -6.15
N GLU A 74 5.19 -9.98 -7.49
CA GLU A 74 6.35 -9.61 -8.27
C GLU A 74 6.58 -8.10 -8.16
N TRP A 75 7.83 -7.71 -8.01
CA TRP A 75 8.20 -6.30 -8.01
C TRP A 75 8.20 -5.75 -9.44
N SER A 76 7.03 -5.37 -9.93
CA SER A 76 6.87 -4.88 -11.30
C SER A 76 5.91 -3.70 -11.38
N ASP A 77 5.83 -3.06 -12.55
CA ASP A 77 4.84 -2.01 -12.81
C ASP A 77 3.67 -2.50 -13.70
N LYS A 78 3.69 -3.76 -14.09
CA LYS A 78 2.63 -4.34 -14.95
C LYS A 78 1.39 -4.69 -14.13
N ARG A 79 1.62 -5.23 -12.96
CA ARG A 79 0.64 -5.57 -11.92
C ARG A 79 1.12 -4.95 -10.63
N ILE A 80 0.24 -4.69 -9.69
CA ILE A 80 0.63 -4.04 -8.45
C ILE A 80 -0.26 -4.47 -7.27
N TYR A 81 0.34 -4.77 -6.13
CA TYR A 81 -0.41 -5.06 -4.90
C TYR A 81 -0.49 -3.82 -3.99
N CYS A 82 -1.31 -3.88 -2.96
CA CYS A 82 -1.73 -2.71 -2.19
C CYS A 82 -0.58 -1.94 -1.51
N SER A 83 0.32 -2.63 -0.82
CA SER A 83 1.47 -1.98 -0.15
C SER A 83 2.52 -1.50 -1.15
N GLU A 84 2.77 -2.25 -2.22
CA GLU A 84 3.65 -1.84 -3.30
C GLU A 84 3.18 -0.53 -3.96
N LEU A 85 1.87 -0.42 -4.22
CA LEU A 85 1.27 0.80 -4.77
C LEU A 85 1.58 2.02 -3.89
N VAL A 86 1.32 1.91 -2.59
CA VAL A 86 1.55 3.01 -1.64
C VAL A 86 3.03 3.36 -1.59
N TRP A 87 3.90 2.35 -1.45
CA TRP A 87 5.34 2.55 -1.37
C TRP A 87 5.89 3.25 -2.61
N LYS A 88 5.55 2.75 -3.81
CA LYS A 88 6.02 3.32 -5.08
C LYS A 88 5.50 4.75 -5.31
N ILE A 89 4.28 5.07 -4.89
CA ILE A 89 3.74 6.43 -5.01
C ILE A 89 4.55 7.41 -4.15
N TYR A 90 4.85 7.06 -2.91
CA TYR A 90 5.64 7.92 -2.01
C TYR A 90 7.09 8.04 -2.46
N ASP A 91 7.74 6.93 -2.82
CA ASP A 91 9.12 6.93 -3.31
C ASP A 91 9.24 7.75 -4.61
N ARG A 92 8.41 7.49 -5.60
CA ARG A 92 8.50 8.16 -6.92
C ARG A 92 7.97 9.58 -6.92
N GLY A 93 7.00 9.88 -6.06
CA GLY A 93 6.43 11.22 -5.96
C GLY A 93 7.27 12.17 -5.12
N LEU A 94 7.80 11.69 -4.00
CA LEU A 94 8.46 12.54 -3.00
C LEU A 94 9.85 12.04 -2.57
N GLY A 95 10.32 10.89 -3.03
CA GLY A 95 11.53 10.24 -2.54
C GLY A 95 11.42 9.73 -1.09
N ILE A 96 10.19 9.54 -0.60
CA ILE A 96 9.92 9.06 0.77
C ILE A 96 9.65 7.56 0.73
N ARG A 97 10.45 6.79 1.47
CA ARG A 97 10.31 5.34 1.59
C ARG A 97 9.59 4.99 2.88
N VAL A 98 8.31 4.64 2.76
CA VAL A 98 7.48 4.25 3.90
C VAL A 98 7.63 2.75 4.13
N GLY A 99 8.42 2.37 5.14
CA GLY A 99 8.81 0.98 5.39
C GLY A 99 9.98 0.52 4.51
N GLU A 100 10.66 -0.53 4.98
CA GLU A 100 11.85 -1.07 4.33
C GLU A 100 11.48 -2.21 3.37
N LEU A 101 12.10 -2.20 2.19
CA LEU A 101 11.98 -3.30 1.24
C LEU A 101 12.67 -4.54 1.79
N GLN A 102 12.01 -5.67 1.66
CA GLN A 102 12.51 -6.96 2.14
C GLN A 102 12.62 -7.96 0.99
N LYS A 103 13.33 -9.05 1.22
CA LYS A 103 13.25 -10.24 0.38
C LYS A 103 12.18 -11.18 0.92
N VAL A 104 11.49 -11.90 0.04
CA VAL A 104 10.47 -12.88 0.46
C VAL A 104 11.02 -13.84 1.51
N ARG A 105 12.29 -14.27 1.38
CA ARG A 105 12.96 -15.13 2.38
C ARG A 105 13.09 -14.54 3.77
N ALA A 106 13.02 -13.21 3.92
CA ALA A 106 13.09 -12.52 5.21
C ALA A 106 11.73 -12.43 5.92
N LEU A 107 10.63 -12.78 5.25
CA LEU A 107 9.31 -12.88 5.87
C LEU A 107 9.28 -14.09 6.79
N ASP A 108 8.49 -14.00 7.85
CA ASP A 108 8.25 -15.16 8.72
C ASP A 108 7.42 -16.21 7.98
N LEU A 109 8.12 -17.11 7.28
CA LEU A 109 7.50 -18.21 6.53
C LEU A 109 7.11 -19.38 7.43
N SER A 110 7.39 -19.34 8.73
CA SER A 110 7.00 -20.37 9.69
C SER A 110 5.54 -20.24 10.14
N ASP A 111 4.99 -19.01 10.08
CA ASP A 111 3.59 -18.76 10.38
C ASP A 111 2.68 -19.60 9.44
N PRO A 112 1.74 -20.42 9.99
CA PRO A 112 0.86 -21.27 9.19
C PRO A 112 0.01 -20.49 8.19
N ILE A 113 -0.43 -19.28 8.53
CA ILE A 113 -1.24 -18.42 7.66
C ILE A 113 -0.39 -17.92 6.49
N VAL A 114 0.81 -17.42 6.80
CA VAL A 114 1.78 -16.96 5.77
C VAL A 114 2.13 -18.13 4.85
N LYS A 115 2.44 -19.31 5.42
CA LYS A 115 2.79 -20.52 4.67
C LYS A 115 1.68 -20.96 3.71
N THR A 116 0.43 -20.95 4.18
CA THR A 116 -0.74 -21.28 3.37
C THR A 116 -0.90 -20.27 2.22
N LYS A 117 -0.82 -18.98 2.52
CA LYS A 117 -0.92 -17.91 1.51
C LYS A 117 0.20 -17.98 0.47
N MET A 118 1.42 -18.24 0.91
CA MET A 118 2.56 -18.41 0.01
C MET A 118 2.37 -19.62 -0.93
N LYS A 119 1.89 -20.75 -0.39
CA LYS A 119 1.60 -21.95 -1.20
C LYS A 119 0.46 -21.72 -2.20
N GLU A 120 -0.62 -21.04 -1.78
CA GLU A 120 -1.73 -20.66 -2.66
C GLU A 120 -1.27 -19.77 -3.82
N ARG A 121 -0.30 -18.89 -3.59
CA ARG A 121 0.15 -17.85 -4.54
C ARG A 121 1.27 -18.30 -5.45
N TYR A 122 2.25 -19.01 -4.93
CA TYR A 122 3.46 -19.41 -5.64
C TYR A 122 3.52 -20.89 -5.97
N GLY A 123 2.57 -21.70 -5.45
CA GLY A 123 2.66 -23.15 -5.55
C GLY A 123 3.98 -23.66 -4.96
N ASN A 124 4.73 -24.44 -5.73
CA ASN A 124 6.04 -24.96 -5.30
C ASN A 124 7.22 -24.05 -5.69
N LYS A 125 6.97 -22.90 -6.35
CA LYS A 125 8.01 -21.97 -6.80
C LYS A 125 7.90 -20.65 -6.02
N VAL A 126 8.30 -20.68 -4.75
CA VAL A 126 8.43 -19.44 -3.97
C VAL A 126 9.68 -18.71 -4.45
N LEU A 127 9.50 -17.49 -4.97
CA LEU A 127 10.59 -16.62 -5.40
C LEU A 127 11.22 -15.96 -4.17
N LEU A 128 12.09 -16.68 -3.45
CA LEU A 128 12.69 -16.24 -2.19
C LEU A 128 13.50 -14.94 -2.32
N GLU A 129 14.04 -14.69 -3.49
CA GLU A 129 14.85 -13.49 -3.78
C GLU A 129 14.01 -12.30 -4.29
N GLU A 130 12.69 -12.47 -4.45
CA GLU A 130 11.82 -11.39 -4.87
C GLU A 130 11.79 -10.27 -3.82
N THR A 131 11.77 -9.04 -4.30
CA THR A 131 11.65 -7.85 -3.43
C THR A 131 10.17 -7.63 -3.10
N VAL A 132 9.89 -7.39 -1.83
CA VAL A 132 8.53 -7.14 -1.35
C VAL A 132 8.49 -6.04 -0.31
N ILE A 133 7.32 -5.43 -0.17
CA ILE A 133 6.98 -4.56 0.95
C ILE A 133 5.71 -5.09 1.61
N SER A 134 5.79 -5.50 2.86
CA SER A 134 4.62 -6.00 3.58
C SER A 134 3.76 -4.85 4.11
N PRO A 135 2.43 -5.03 4.23
CA PRO A 135 1.58 -4.06 4.90
C PRO A 135 2.00 -3.79 6.36
N GLY A 136 2.48 -4.81 7.07
CA GLY A 136 2.96 -4.68 8.44
C GLY A 136 4.19 -3.79 8.54
N GLU A 137 5.16 -3.98 7.65
CA GLU A 137 6.36 -3.15 7.57
C GLU A 137 6.03 -1.67 7.33
N MET A 138 5.11 -1.40 6.41
CA MET A 138 4.63 -0.03 6.20
C MET A 138 3.91 0.53 7.42
N PHE A 139 3.06 -0.29 8.05
CA PHE A 139 2.30 0.11 9.23
C PHE A 139 3.22 0.46 10.40
N SER A 140 4.31 -0.27 10.58
CA SER A 140 5.27 -0.07 11.68
C SER A 140 6.29 1.04 11.41
N SER A 141 6.27 1.66 10.21
CA SER A 141 7.24 2.70 9.86
C SER A 141 7.22 3.87 10.83
N ASP A 142 8.39 4.28 11.32
CA ASP A 142 8.59 5.43 12.22
C ASP A 142 8.26 6.78 11.55
N LEU A 143 8.17 6.79 10.23
CA LEU A 143 7.74 7.98 9.49
C LEU A 143 6.25 8.27 9.66
N LEU A 144 5.47 7.33 10.18
CA LEU A 144 4.02 7.45 10.30
C LEU A 144 3.56 7.60 11.74
N VAL A 145 2.51 8.39 11.93
CA VAL A 145 1.74 8.49 13.18
C VAL A 145 0.29 8.12 12.92
N THR A 146 -0.36 7.50 13.90
CA THR A 146 -1.80 7.22 13.85
C THR A 146 -2.58 8.50 14.10
N VAL A 147 -3.51 8.83 13.20
CA VAL A 147 -4.37 10.02 13.31
C VAL A 147 -5.84 9.68 13.51
N ILE A 148 -6.28 8.52 13.04
CA ILE A 148 -7.63 7.99 13.25
C ILE A 148 -7.51 6.49 13.49
N GLN A 149 -8.24 6.01 14.49
CA GLN A 149 -8.45 4.58 14.73
C GLN A 149 -9.91 4.37 15.14
N LYS A 150 -10.58 3.48 14.44
CA LYS A 150 -11.95 3.09 14.72
C LYS A 150 -12.08 1.57 14.74
#